data_86c1b91fea80e05ea5e689879695dcc5
#
_entry.id   86c1b91fea80e05ea5e689879695dcc5
#
_cell.length_a   1.000
_cell.length_b   1.000
_cell.length_c   1.000
_cell.angle_alpha   90.00
_cell.angle_beta   90.00
_cell.angle_gamma   90.00
#
_symmetry.space_group_name_H-M   'P 1'
#
loop_
_entity.id
_entity.type
_entity.pdbx_description
1 polymer ?
#
loop_
_entity_poly.entity_id
_entity_poly.type
_entity_poly.pdbx_seq_one_letter_code
_entity_poly.pdbx_strand_id
1 'polypeptide(L)'
;MGLFDKFSKTFDKFGYDLDGYDKNGYDKKGYNKNGYGENGYSKDGYDKKGYNKNGYDKNGYDKNGYDKNGYKNGYDEDGYNYKGYNKDGYNKNGFNNKGYNKDGYDNRGFSLDGIHLDTKINFDNDGYNKKGYNKDGFRKDGFNKNGYNKDGYNKRGYDKDGYDLDGYNKDEYNKDGYNKDGYDKNDYDRYGYDKNGYDIHGYDLDGYDNNGHNKDGYDRLGYDHLGCDKDGYNKDGYNKFNKNKIELENDWNIFCIWVY
;
A
#
# COMPACT_ATOMS: atom_id res chain seq x y z
N MET A 1 -20.43 61.09 -78.12
CA MET A 1 -21.05 59.82 -78.38
C MET A 1 -19.97 58.75 -78.27
N GLY A 2 -19.78 58.23 -77.01
CA GLY A 2 -18.72 57.25 -76.70
C GLY A 2 -19.31 55.90 -76.67
N LEU A 3 -18.91 55.02 -77.58
CA LEU A 3 -19.23 53.61 -77.55
C LEU A 3 -18.48 52.98 -76.40
N PHE A 4 -19.18 52.55 -75.39
CA PHE A 4 -18.70 51.56 -74.43
C PHE A 4 -18.86 50.18 -75.11
N ASP A 5 -17.79 49.67 -75.71
CA ASP A 5 -17.70 48.28 -76.07
C ASP A 5 -17.78 47.40 -74.82
N LYS A 6 -18.97 46.81 -74.63
CA LYS A 6 -19.12 45.68 -73.71
C LYS A 6 -18.42 44.49 -74.42
N PHE A 7 -17.15 44.23 -74.06
CA PHE A 7 -16.52 42.97 -74.39
C PHE A 7 -17.31 41.88 -73.69
N SER A 8 -18.19 41.17 -74.46
CA SER A 8 -18.79 39.94 -73.97
C SER A 8 -17.67 38.91 -73.85
N LYS A 9 -17.38 38.46 -72.59
CA LYS A 9 -16.45 37.36 -72.36
C LYS A 9 -16.94 36.12 -73.12
N THR A 10 -16.13 35.62 -74.09
CA THR A 10 -16.37 34.34 -74.75
C THR A 10 -15.84 33.21 -73.93
N PHE A 11 -16.67 32.16 -73.73
CA PHE A 11 -16.30 30.98 -72.97
C PHE A 11 -16.10 29.80 -73.96
N ASP A 12 -15.13 28.92 -73.64
CA ASP A 12 -14.89 27.71 -74.38
C ASP A 12 -16.00 26.66 -74.16
N LYS A 13 -15.91 25.51 -74.84
CA LYS A 13 -16.86 24.40 -74.70
C LYS A 13 -16.94 23.80 -73.30
N PHE A 14 -16.00 24.13 -72.44
CA PHE A 14 -15.94 23.68 -71.03
C PHE A 14 -16.39 24.80 -70.09
N GLY A 15 -16.77 25.97 -70.61
CA GLY A 15 -17.28 27.09 -69.79
C GLY A 15 -16.23 28.00 -69.21
N TYR A 16 -14.96 28.03 -69.77
CA TYR A 16 -13.89 28.89 -69.30
C TYR A 16 -13.56 29.99 -70.29
N ASP A 17 -13.28 31.20 -69.77
CA ASP A 17 -12.81 32.31 -70.57
C ASP A 17 -11.36 32.13 -71.10
N LEU A 18 -10.83 33.08 -71.86
CA LEU A 18 -9.45 33.04 -72.38
C LEU A 18 -8.40 33.06 -71.29
N ASP A 19 -8.70 33.58 -70.10
CA ASP A 19 -7.82 33.61 -68.95
C ASP A 19 -7.93 32.29 -68.12
N GLY A 20 -8.85 31.36 -68.53
CA GLY A 20 -9.05 30.05 -67.88
C GLY A 20 -10.00 30.10 -66.70
N TYR A 21 -10.88 31.11 -66.57
CA TYR A 21 -11.85 31.23 -65.44
C TYR A 21 -13.30 31.02 -65.96
N ASP A 22 -14.11 30.35 -65.15
CA ASP A 22 -15.53 30.15 -65.42
C ASP A 22 -16.33 31.46 -65.33
N LYS A 23 -17.64 31.41 -65.58
CA LYS A 23 -18.55 32.56 -65.44
C LYS A 23 -18.60 33.19 -64.07
N ASN A 24 -18.22 32.43 -63.01
CA ASN A 24 -18.17 32.91 -61.60
C ASN A 24 -16.77 33.44 -61.24
N GLY A 25 -15.79 33.34 -62.18
CA GLY A 25 -14.43 33.83 -61.96
C GLY A 25 -13.47 32.84 -61.27
N TYR A 26 -13.75 31.53 -61.37
CA TYR A 26 -12.91 30.47 -60.81
C TYR A 26 -12.24 29.62 -61.92
N ASP A 27 -10.98 29.28 -61.70
CA ASP A 27 -10.23 28.39 -62.55
C ASP A 27 -10.70 26.91 -62.41
N LYS A 28 -10.14 26.00 -63.26
CA LYS A 28 -10.45 24.56 -63.19
C LYS A 28 -10.20 23.88 -61.87
N LYS A 29 -9.41 24.51 -60.98
CA LYS A 29 -9.13 24.04 -59.62
C LYS A 29 -10.04 24.68 -58.58
N GLY A 30 -10.95 25.57 -59.00
CA GLY A 30 -11.91 26.26 -58.13
C GLY A 30 -11.35 27.50 -57.43
N TYR A 31 -10.27 28.13 -57.96
CA TYR A 31 -9.67 29.33 -57.39
C TYR A 31 -9.88 30.55 -58.28
N ASN A 32 -10.20 31.69 -57.69
CA ASN A 32 -10.32 32.97 -58.43
C ASN A 32 -8.94 33.56 -58.76
N LYS A 33 -8.88 34.70 -59.51
CA LYS A 33 -7.64 35.38 -59.90
C LYS A 33 -6.72 35.77 -58.71
N ASN A 34 -7.27 35.89 -57.51
CA ASN A 34 -6.50 36.17 -56.31
C ASN A 34 -6.05 34.92 -55.55
N GLY A 35 -6.33 33.69 -56.11
CA GLY A 35 -5.93 32.41 -55.55
C GLY A 35 -6.81 31.89 -54.43
N TYR A 36 -8.05 32.40 -54.28
CA TYR A 36 -9.00 31.96 -53.27
C TYR A 36 -10.14 31.15 -53.88
N GLY A 37 -10.50 30.04 -53.24
CA GLY A 37 -11.65 29.25 -53.63
C GLY A 37 -12.98 29.91 -53.25
N GLU A 38 -14.11 29.31 -53.65
CA GLU A 38 -15.45 29.79 -53.36
C GLU A 38 -15.72 29.87 -51.83
N ASN A 39 -15.07 29.00 -51.06
CA ASN A 39 -15.12 28.99 -49.61
C ASN A 39 -14.28 30.09 -48.94
N GLY A 40 -13.62 30.97 -49.74
CA GLY A 40 -12.82 32.10 -49.24
C GLY A 40 -11.39 31.76 -48.84
N TYR A 41 -10.92 30.49 -48.97
CA TYR A 41 -9.58 30.07 -48.57
C TYR A 41 -8.68 29.84 -49.79
N SER A 42 -7.41 30.18 -49.64
CA SER A 42 -6.36 29.90 -50.63
C SER A 42 -6.07 28.41 -50.70
N LYS A 43 -5.23 28.00 -51.69
CA LYS A 43 -4.73 26.63 -51.83
C LYS A 43 -4.01 26.13 -50.56
N ASP A 44 -3.37 27.03 -49.82
CA ASP A 44 -2.66 26.72 -48.60
C ASP A 44 -3.61 26.68 -47.39
N GLY A 45 -4.93 26.89 -47.59
CA GLY A 45 -5.95 26.77 -46.54
C GLY A 45 -6.14 28.02 -45.64
N TYR A 46 -5.66 29.21 -46.13
CA TYR A 46 -5.78 30.45 -45.36
C TYR A 46 -6.71 31.44 -46.08
N ASP A 47 -7.50 32.18 -45.32
CA ASP A 47 -8.36 33.25 -45.81
C ASP A 47 -7.54 34.52 -46.22
N LYS A 48 -8.20 35.57 -46.69
CA LYS A 48 -7.57 36.86 -47.08
C LYS A 48 -6.88 37.58 -45.90
N LYS A 49 -7.22 37.23 -44.69
CA LYS A 49 -6.61 37.79 -43.47
C LYS A 49 -5.45 36.95 -42.94
N GLY A 50 -5.19 35.79 -43.58
CA GLY A 50 -4.10 34.90 -43.25
C GLY A 50 -4.46 33.84 -42.19
N TYR A 51 -5.75 33.58 -41.92
CA TYR A 51 -6.19 32.57 -40.92
C TYR A 51 -6.80 31.34 -41.63
N ASN A 52 -6.48 30.17 -41.08
CA ASN A 52 -7.05 28.91 -41.50
C ASN A 52 -8.51 28.76 -41.00
N LYS A 53 -9.17 27.63 -41.36
CA LYS A 53 -10.56 27.33 -40.96
C LYS A 53 -10.77 27.30 -39.45
N ASN A 54 -9.72 27.04 -38.68
CA ASN A 54 -9.75 27.01 -37.23
C ASN A 54 -9.42 28.37 -36.60
N GLY A 55 -9.19 29.41 -37.40
CA GLY A 55 -8.92 30.76 -36.95
C GLY A 55 -7.46 31.05 -36.60
N TYR A 56 -6.49 30.18 -37.00
CA TYR A 56 -5.07 30.36 -36.70
C TYR A 56 -4.27 30.74 -37.94
N ASP A 57 -3.29 31.62 -37.79
CA ASP A 57 -2.35 32.03 -38.81
C ASP A 57 -1.31 30.91 -39.10
N LYS A 58 -0.36 31.17 -40.01
CA LYS A 58 0.72 30.23 -40.37
C LYS A 58 1.66 29.89 -39.22
N ASN A 59 1.73 30.74 -38.20
CA ASN A 59 2.55 30.53 -37.00
C ASN A 59 1.77 29.83 -35.89
N GLY A 60 0.46 29.55 -36.11
CA GLY A 60 -0.39 28.87 -35.15
C GLY A 60 -1.04 29.79 -34.13
N TYR A 61 -1.14 31.10 -34.39
CA TYR A 61 -1.76 32.07 -33.52
C TYR A 61 -3.11 32.55 -34.07
N ASP A 62 -4.07 32.75 -33.16
CA ASP A 62 -5.35 33.37 -33.52
C ASP A 62 -5.21 34.90 -33.74
N LYS A 63 -6.31 35.57 -34.10
CA LYS A 63 -6.36 37.02 -34.32
C LYS A 63 -5.96 37.87 -33.11
N ASN A 64 -6.02 37.31 -31.90
CA ASN A 64 -5.66 37.95 -30.64
C ASN A 64 -4.22 37.62 -30.23
N GLY A 65 -3.54 36.71 -30.96
CA GLY A 65 -2.18 36.29 -30.73
C GLY A 65 -2.05 35.14 -29.77
N TYR A 66 -3.13 34.37 -29.53
CA TYR A 66 -3.09 33.14 -28.69
C TYR A 66 -2.84 31.93 -29.59
N ASP A 67 -2.02 31.00 -29.07
CA ASP A 67 -1.81 29.72 -29.73
C ASP A 67 -3.04 28.79 -29.56
N LYS A 68 -2.99 27.61 -30.17
CA LYS A 68 -4.07 26.61 -30.07
C LYS A 68 -4.38 26.12 -28.66
N ASN A 69 -3.47 26.35 -27.72
CA ASN A 69 -3.62 25.97 -26.32
C ASN A 69 -4.11 27.16 -25.46
N GLY A 70 -4.37 28.33 -26.07
CA GLY A 70 -4.86 29.53 -25.39
C GLY A 70 -3.77 30.35 -24.73
N TYR A 71 -2.49 30.23 -25.18
CA TYR A 71 -1.38 31.01 -24.60
C TYR A 71 -0.87 32.08 -25.57
N LYS A 72 -0.68 33.29 -25.04
CA LYS A 72 -0.05 34.42 -25.71
C LYS A 72 1.21 34.83 -24.96
N ASN A 73 2.37 34.83 -25.64
CA ASN A 73 3.68 35.08 -25.03
C ASN A 73 3.95 34.12 -23.85
N GLY A 74 3.41 32.92 -23.89
CA GLY A 74 3.57 31.88 -22.85
C GLY A 74 2.62 31.99 -21.67
N TYR A 75 1.61 32.89 -21.74
CA TYR A 75 0.60 33.09 -20.67
C TYR A 75 -0.81 33.00 -21.26
N ASP A 76 -1.73 32.40 -20.50
CA ASP A 76 -3.16 32.35 -20.82
C ASP A 76 -3.83 33.72 -20.64
N GLU A 77 -5.14 33.77 -20.87
CA GLU A 77 -5.94 34.99 -20.74
C GLU A 77 -5.98 35.54 -19.31
N ASP A 78 -5.85 34.69 -18.31
CA ASP A 78 -5.78 35.04 -16.89
C ASP A 78 -4.37 35.48 -16.46
N GLY A 79 -3.36 35.39 -17.37
CA GLY A 79 -1.98 35.79 -17.10
C GLY A 79 -1.11 34.72 -16.45
N TYR A 80 -1.49 33.41 -16.58
CA TYR A 80 -0.74 32.27 -16.04
C TYR A 80 -0.09 31.47 -17.15
N ASN A 81 1.15 31.06 -16.96
CA ASN A 81 1.85 30.18 -17.88
C ASN A 81 1.32 28.74 -17.80
N TYR A 82 1.79 27.84 -18.69
CA TYR A 82 1.39 26.44 -18.74
C TYR A 82 1.66 25.64 -17.44
N LYS A 83 2.50 26.18 -16.54
CA LYS A 83 2.74 25.62 -15.18
C LYS A 83 1.80 26.21 -14.13
N GLY A 84 0.91 27.12 -14.51
CA GLY A 84 -0.05 27.77 -13.63
C GLY A 84 0.51 28.93 -12.79
N TYR A 85 1.64 29.55 -13.21
CA TYR A 85 2.26 30.68 -12.52
C TYR A 85 2.18 31.96 -13.36
N ASN A 86 1.86 33.05 -12.70
CA ASN A 86 1.90 34.40 -13.31
C ASN A 86 3.35 34.87 -13.54
N LYS A 87 3.52 36.10 -14.08
CA LYS A 87 4.83 36.70 -14.35
C LYS A 87 5.70 36.90 -13.11
N ASP A 88 5.08 37.08 -11.95
CA ASP A 88 5.77 37.21 -10.68
C ASP A 88 6.16 35.84 -10.07
N GLY A 89 5.76 34.72 -10.70
CA GLY A 89 6.06 33.40 -10.24
C GLY A 89 5.09 32.82 -9.20
N TYR A 90 3.87 33.36 -9.10
CA TYR A 90 2.85 32.94 -8.15
C TYR A 90 1.66 32.28 -8.89
N ASN A 91 1.13 31.20 -8.34
CA ASN A 91 -0.08 30.56 -8.85
C ASN A 91 -1.35 31.33 -8.45
N LYS A 92 -2.54 30.87 -8.90
CA LYS A 92 -3.85 31.49 -8.60
C LYS A 92 -4.15 31.61 -7.10
N ASN A 93 -3.53 30.78 -6.27
CA ASN A 93 -3.67 30.81 -4.81
C ASN A 93 -2.64 31.73 -4.14
N GLY A 94 -1.78 32.44 -4.91
CA GLY A 94 -0.80 33.36 -4.40
C GLY A 94 0.51 32.73 -3.90
N PHE A 95 0.78 31.46 -4.23
CA PHE A 95 1.98 30.75 -3.80
C PHE A 95 2.94 30.52 -4.97
N ASN A 96 4.24 30.66 -4.70
CA ASN A 96 5.30 30.34 -5.65
C ASN A 96 5.52 28.84 -5.79
N ASN A 97 6.44 28.43 -6.67
CA ASN A 97 6.77 27.02 -6.91
C ASN A 97 7.36 26.27 -5.69
N LYS A 98 7.76 27.00 -4.64
CA LYS A 98 8.22 26.42 -3.37
C LYS A 98 7.10 26.35 -2.31
N GLY A 99 5.89 26.83 -2.65
CA GLY A 99 4.73 26.81 -1.76
C GLY A 99 4.65 28.00 -0.80
N TYR A 100 5.35 29.11 -1.06
CA TYR A 100 5.34 30.32 -0.22
C TYR A 100 4.65 31.48 -0.93
N ASN A 101 3.88 32.26 -0.18
CA ASN A 101 3.30 33.53 -0.64
C ASN A 101 4.35 34.65 -0.75
N LYS A 102 3.93 35.86 -1.13
CA LYS A 102 4.83 37.05 -1.26
C LYS A 102 5.50 37.43 0.05
N ASP A 103 4.86 37.18 1.18
CA ASP A 103 5.38 37.49 2.51
C ASP A 103 6.32 36.42 3.04
N GLY A 104 6.51 35.29 2.28
CA GLY A 104 7.43 34.21 2.63
C GLY A 104 6.83 33.13 3.52
N TYR A 105 5.48 33.02 3.61
CA TYR A 105 4.79 32.04 4.41
C TYR A 105 4.08 31.00 3.54
N ASP A 106 4.08 29.75 3.99
CA ASP A 106 3.33 28.66 3.37
C ASP A 106 1.81 28.78 3.67
N ASN A 107 1.00 27.89 3.11
CA ASN A 107 -0.45 27.89 3.28
C ASN A 107 -0.93 27.61 4.72
N ARG A 108 -0.03 27.20 5.61
CA ARG A 108 -0.29 27.03 7.05
C ARG A 108 0.26 28.17 7.88
N GLY A 109 0.85 29.19 7.26
CA GLY A 109 1.42 30.36 7.93
C GLY A 109 2.85 30.18 8.44
N PHE A 110 3.60 29.16 8.00
CA PHE A 110 5.00 28.99 8.40
C PHE A 110 5.97 29.57 7.38
N SER A 111 6.97 30.30 7.86
CA SER A 111 8.11 30.78 7.06
C SER A 111 9.01 29.59 6.65
N LEU A 112 10.01 29.87 5.80
CA LEU A 112 11.02 28.88 5.45
C LEU A 112 11.74 28.33 6.69
N ASP A 113 12.06 29.18 7.65
CA ASP A 113 12.73 28.85 8.91
C ASP A 113 11.81 28.18 9.93
N GLY A 114 10.52 28.01 9.59
CA GLY A 114 9.55 27.33 10.45
C GLY A 114 8.92 28.22 11.52
N ILE A 115 9.04 29.56 11.40
CA ILE A 115 8.37 30.52 12.30
C ILE A 115 6.97 30.78 11.78
N HIS A 116 5.97 30.66 12.65
CA HIS A 116 4.58 30.87 12.29
C HIS A 116 4.24 32.37 12.31
N LEU A 117 3.43 32.82 11.34
CA LEU A 117 3.07 34.24 11.12
C LEU A 117 2.42 34.87 12.36
N ASP A 118 1.47 34.20 13.00
CA ASP A 118 0.70 34.74 14.11
C ASP A 118 1.43 34.63 15.44
N THR A 119 1.95 33.45 15.76
CA THR A 119 2.55 33.18 17.07
C THR A 119 3.97 33.70 17.20
N LYS A 120 4.65 33.99 16.07
CA LYS A 120 6.07 34.42 16.00
C LYS A 120 7.07 33.43 16.59
N ILE A 121 6.64 32.19 16.75
CA ILE A 121 7.46 31.06 17.19
C ILE A 121 7.32 29.87 16.20
N ASN A 122 8.02 28.78 16.46
CA ASN A 122 8.00 27.60 15.58
C ASN A 122 6.79 26.66 15.77
N PHE A 123 5.72 27.16 16.42
CA PHE A 123 4.44 26.46 16.60
C PHE A 123 3.27 27.36 16.18
N ASP A 124 2.26 26.78 15.53
CA ASP A 124 1.01 27.46 15.20
C ASP A 124 0.12 27.66 16.44
N ASN A 125 -1.05 28.26 16.25
CA ASN A 125 -2.02 28.51 17.32
C ASN A 125 -2.56 27.23 17.97
N ASP A 126 -2.52 26.09 17.26
CA ASP A 126 -2.90 24.78 17.77
C ASP A 126 -1.74 24.08 18.53
N GLY A 127 -0.54 24.69 18.55
CA GLY A 127 0.65 24.18 19.22
C GLY A 127 1.46 23.16 18.40
N TYR A 128 1.31 23.15 17.06
CA TYR A 128 2.05 22.25 16.16
C TYR A 128 3.06 23.02 15.32
N ASN A 129 4.24 22.45 15.16
CA ASN A 129 5.29 23.02 14.32
C ASN A 129 5.02 22.76 12.83
N LYS A 130 5.86 23.33 11.95
CA LYS A 130 5.79 23.16 10.50
C LYS A 130 5.77 21.71 10.03
N LYS A 131 6.38 20.79 10.77
CA LYS A 131 6.36 19.34 10.50
C LYS A 131 5.11 18.65 11.05
N GLY A 132 4.23 19.38 11.75
CA GLY A 132 2.98 18.87 12.31
C GLY A 132 3.11 18.18 13.68
N TYR A 133 4.20 18.46 14.42
CA TYR A 133 4.41 17.91 15.77
C TYR A 133 4.25 18.99 16.84
N ASN A 134 3.62 18.64 17.96
CA ASN A 134 3.54 19.49 19.14
C ASN A 134 4.89 19.52 19.91
N LYS A 135 4.95 20.23 21.01
CA LYS A 135 6.15 20.36 21.87
C LYS A 135 6.65 19.01 22.41
N ASP A 136 5.75 18.06 22.63
CA ASP A 136 6.06 16.71 23.13
C ASP A 136 6.49 15.76 22.00
N GLY A 137 6.47 16.21 20.73
CA GLY A 137 6.87 15.42 19.58
C GLY A 137 5.77 14.55 18.98
N PHE A 138 4.49 14.80 19.28
CA PHE A 138 3.34 14.06 18.75
C PHE A 138 2.57 14.90 17.73
N ARG A 139 2.05 14.23 16.70
CA ARG A 139 1.12 14.79 15.72
C ARG A 139 -0.30 14.87 16.27
N LYS A 140 -1.20 15.54 15.53
CA LYS A 140 -2.65 15.61 15.87
C LYS A 140 -3.31 14.24 16.00
N ASP A 141 -2.81 13.22 15.30
CA ASP A 141 -3.29 11.84 15.40
C ASP A 141 -2.78 11.11 16.67
N GLY A 142 -1.98 11.78 17.52
CA GLY A 142 -1.46 11.25 18.78
C GLY A 142 -0.18 10.43 18.68
N PHE A 143 0.42 10.31 17.47
CA PHE A 143 1.62 9.50 17.26
C PHE A 143 2.85 10.35 17.01
N ASN A 144 3.99 9.93 17.57
CA ASN A 144 5.29 10.56 17.35
C ASN A 144 5.88 10.18 15.97
N LYS A 145 7.09 10.69 15.66
CA LYS A 145 7.79 10.40 14.39
C LYS A 145 8.09 8.91 14.15
N ASN A 146 8.14 8.11 15.20
CA ASN A 146 8.40 6.67 15.12
C ASN A 146 7.11 5.86 15.00
N GLY A 147 5.94 6.51 15.03
CA GLY A 147 4.64 5.86 14.90
C GLY A 147 4.05 5.32 16.20
N TYR A 148 4.55 5.79 17.37
CA TYR A 148 4.06 5.39 18.69
C TYR A 148 3.32 6.53 19.39
N ASN A 149 2.25 6.20 20.12
CA ASN A 149 1.51 7.12 20.97
C ASN A 149 2.25 7.41 22.29
N LYS A 150 1.65 8.21 23.19
CA LYS A 150 2.25 8.55 24.51
C LYS A 150 2.48 7.33 25.40
N ASP A 151 1.67 6.29 25.24
CA ASP A 151 1.75 5.06 26.02
C ASP A 151 2.79 4.07 25.43
N GLY A 152 3.40 4.42 24.29
CA GLY A 152 4.42 3.61 23.65
C GLY A 152 3.91 2.58 22.65
N TYR A 153 2.62 2.64 22.25
CA TYR A 153 1.99 1.70 21.33
C TYR A 153 1.79 2.31 19.94
N ASN A 154 2.01 1.51 18.90
CA ASN A 154 1.74 1.89 17.52
C ASN A 154 0.23 1.81 17.21
N LYS A 155 -0.17 2.19 15.96
CA LYS A 155 -1.57 2.16 15.52
C LYS A 155 -2.25 0.78 15.57
N ARG A 156 -1.46 -0.29 15.62
CA ARG A 156 -1.96 -1.66 15.73
C ARG A 156 -2.08 -2.12 17.20
N GLY A 157 -1.68 -1.27 18.15
CA GLY A 157 -1.72 -1.58 19.57
C GLY A 157 -0.50 -2.32 20.12
N TYR A 158 0.61 -2.37 19.38
CA TYR A 158 1.84 -3.03 19.80
C TYR A 158 2.92 -2.03 20.20
N ASP A 159 3.66 -2.34 21.24
CA ASP A 159 4.85 -1.60 21.65
C ASP A 159 6.03 -1.81 20.68
N LYS A 160 7.20 -1.21 21.00
CA LYS A 160 8.43 -1.33 20.18
C LYS A 160 8.98 -2.77 20.11
N ASP A 161 8.65 -3.61 21.07
CA ASP A 161 9.09 -4.99 21.17
C ASP A 161 8.09 -5.95 20.50
N GLY A 162 6.94 -5.42 20.04
CA GLY A 162 5.91 -6.17 19.33
C GLY A 162 4.85 -6.80 20.20
N TYR A 163 4.67 -6.31 21.45
CA TYR A 163 3.66 -6.80 22.38
C TYR A 163 2.55 -5.78 22.57
N ASP A 164 1.33 -6.27 22.71
CA ASP A 164 0.15 -5.46 23.00
C ASP A 164 0.08 -5.07 24.48
N LEU A 165 -1.00 -4.36 24.85
CA LEU A 165 -1.22 -3.90 26.24
C LEU A 165 -1.33 -5.06 27.25
N ASP A 166 -1.81 -6.21 26.82
CA ASP A 166 -1.94 -7.43 27.62
C ASP A 166 -0.62 -8.20 27.70
N GLY A 167 0.42 -7.78 26.96
CA GLY A 167 1.75 -8.39 26.94
C GLY A 167 1.90 -9.55 25.94
N TYR A 168 1.00 -9.65 24.94
CA TYR A 168 1.04 -10.69 23.92
C TYR A 168 1.44 -10.12 22.56
N ASN A 169 2.23 -10.87 21.81
CA ASN A 169 2.62 -10.53 20.45
C ASN A 169 1.49 -10.89 19.45
N LYS A 170 1.72 -10.57 18.15
CA LYS A 170 0.75 -10.86 17.07
C LYS A 170 0.38 -12.34 16.92
N ASP A 171 1.20 -13.25 17.42
CA ASP A 171 0.99 -14.69 17.38
C ASP A 171 0.34 -15.20 18.69
N GLU A 172 -0.08 -14.25 19.58
CA GLU A 172 -0.77 -14.48 20.85
C GLU A 172 0.11 -15.11 21.95
N TYR A 173 1.45 -14.96 21.84
CA TYR A 173 2.40 -15.41 22.87
C TYR A 173 3.00 -14.24 23.64
N ASN A 174 3.14 -14.40 24.94
CA ASN A 174 3.83 -13.45 25.82
C ASN A 174 5.37 -13.55 25.66
N LYS A 175 6.12 -12.71 26.42
CA LYS A 175 7.60 -12.70 26.40
C LYS A 175 8.26 -14.02 26.81
N ASP A 176 7.55 -14.81 27.61
CA ASP A 176 8.03 -16.11 28.06
C ASP A 176 7.71 -17.23 27.06
N GLY A 177 6.98 -16.90 25.98
CA GLY A 177 6.63 -17.82 24.91
C GLY A 177 5.34 -18.61 25.13
N TYR A 178 4.46 -18.17 26.05
CA TYR A 178 3.20 -18.83 26.37
C TYR A 178 2.01 -18.00 25.92
N ASN A 179 0.98 -18.68 25.41
CA ASN A 179 -0.30 -18.08 25.05
C ASN A 179 -1.15 -17.78 26.31
N LYS A 180 -2.36 -17.22 26.13
CA LYS A 180 -3.28 -16.89 27.24
C LYS A 180 -3.73 -18.09 28.05
N ASP A 181 -3.72 -19.27 27.46
CA ASP A 181 -4.07 -20.55 28.12
C ASP A 181 -2.88 -21.14 28.87
N GLY A 182 -1.69 -20.55 28.76
CA GLY A 182 -0.48 -20.97 29.46
C GLY A 182 0.36 -22.01 28.72
N TYR A 183 0.11 -22.23 27.41
CA TYR A 183 0.83 -23.19 26.59
C TYR A 183 1.77 -22.51 25.60
N ASP A 184 2.91 -23.11 25.37
CA ASP A 184 3.87 -22.69 24.35
C ASP A 184 3.39 -23.09 22.93
N LYS A 185 4.19 -22.77 21.91
CA LYS A 185 3.90 -23.09 20.50
C LYS A 185 3.83 -24.59 20.17
N ASN A 186 4.27 -25.44 21.06
CA ASN A 186 4.24 -26.90 20.94
C ASN A 186 3.11 -27.50 21.78
N ASP A 187 2.21 -26.66 22.35
CA ASP A 187 1.09 -27.03 23.21
C ASP A 187 1.50 -27.61 24.58
N TYR A 188 2.70 -27.21 25.10
CA TYR A 188 3.15 -27.57 26.43
C TYR A 188 3.11 -26.38 27.38
N ASP A 189 2.69 -26.62 28.63
CA ASP A 189 2.71 -25.64 29.70
C ASP A 189 4.15 -25.38 30.18
N ARG A 190 4.31 -24.45 31.14
CA ARG A 190 5.61 -24.12 31.74
C ARG A 190 6.31 -25.27 32.45
N TYR A 191 5.60 -26.34 32.74
CA TYR A 191 6.12 -27.54 33.41
C TYR A 191 6.44 -28.65 32.38
N GLY A 192 6.12 -28.44 31.13
CA GLY A 192 6.38 -29.37 30.03
C GLY A 192 5.28 -30.37 29.78
N TYR A 193 4.04 -30.12 30.25
CA TYR A 193 2.88 -30.97 30.05
C TYR A 193 1.89 -30.37 29.06
N ASP A 194 1.33 -31.23 28.22
CA ASP A 194 0.25 -30.85 27.31
C ASP A 194 -1.08 -30.64 28.08
N LYS A 195 -2.13 -30.22 27.36
CA LYS A 195 -3.47 -30.00 27.95
C LYS A 195 -4.13 -31.28 28.54
N ASN A 196 -3.62 -32.45 28.19
CA ASN A 196 -4.08 -33.73 28.73
C ASN A 196 -3.25 -34.15 29.96
N GLY A 197 -2.20 -33.39 30.30
CA GLY A 197 -1.34 -33.64 31.42
C GLY A 197 -0.17 -34.58 31.14
N TYR A 198 0.21 -34.78 29.85
CA TYR A 198 1.33 -35.61 29.45
C TYR A 198 2.51 -34.81 28.98
N ASP A 199 3.71 -35.25 29.35
CA ASP A 199 4.96 -34.66 28.87
C ASP A 199 5.26 -35.05 27.39
N ILE A 200 6.36 -34.53 26.84
CA ILE A 200 6.80 -34.80 25.47
C ILE A 200 7.04 -36.32 25.19
N HIS A 201 7.23 -37.09 26.21
CA HIS A 201 7.41 -38.56 26.11
C HIS A 201 6.11 -39.35 26.27
N GLY A 202 5.00 -38.62 26.56
CA GLY A 202 3.68 -39.19 26.74
C GLY A 202 3.40 -39.75 28.13
N TYR A 203 4.12 -39.23 29.16
CA TYR A 203 3.92 -39.62 30.57
C TYR A 203 3.32 -38.48 31.39
N ASP A 204 2.37 -38.82 32.25
CA ASP A 204 1.79 -37.89 33.21
C ASP A 204 2.77 -37.53 34.35
N LEU A 205 2.35 -36.62 35.23
CA LEU A 205 3.16 -36.17 36.39
C LEU A 205 3.62 -37.34 37.31
N ASP A 206 2.86 -38.41 37.37
CA ASP A 206 3.17 -39.60 38.14
C ASP A 206 4.09 -40.58 37.39
N GLY A 207 4.39 -40.32 36.10
CA GLY A 207 5.25 -41.11 35.24
C GLY A 207 4.55 -42.27 34.52
N TYR A 208 3.21 -42.16 34.28
CA TYR A 208 2.43 -43.14 33.58
C TYR A 208 1.92 -42.62 32.23
N ASP A 209 1.95 -43.44 31.22
CA ASP A 209 1.40 -43.15 29.92
C ASP A 209 -0.14 -43.18 29.90
N ASN A 210 -0.77 -42.85 28.76
CA ASN A 210 -2.22 -42.86 28.61
C ASN A 210 -2.87 -44.24 28.75
N ASN A 211 -2.09 -45.32 28.73
CA ASN A 211 -2.55 -46.68 28.98
C ASN A 211 -2.37 -47.08 30.46
N GLY A 212 -1.82 -46.19 31.27
CA GLY A 212 -1.61 -46.40 32.68
C GLY A 212 -0.33 -47.17 33.03
N HIS A 213 0.65 -47.25 32.09
CA HIS A 213 1.92 -47.92 32.31
C HIS A 213 3.07 -46.90 32.44
N ASN A 214 3.96 -47.17 33.38
CA ASN A 214 5.17 -46.39 33.54
C ASN A 214 6.23 -46.76 32.48
N LYS A 215 7.38 -46.04 32.48
CA LYS A 215 8.48 -46.25 31.57
C LYS A 215 9.02 -47.68 31.48
N ASP A 216 8.88 -48.44 32.56
CA ASP A 216 9.32 -49.83 32.64
C ASP A 216 8.23 -50.79 32.14
N GLY A 217 7.05 -50.30 31.77
CA GLY A 217 5.94 -51.03 31.23
C GLY A 217 4.98 -51.61 32.26
N TYR A 218 5.02 -51.11 33.53
CA TYR A 218 4.18 -51.58 34.62
C TYR A 218 3.11 -50.54 34.98
N ASP A 219 1.92 -51.04 35.28
CA ASP A 219 0.81 -50.25 35.82
C ASP A 219 1.07 -49.76 37.26
N ARG A 220 0.16 -48.97 37.84
CA ARG A 220 0.24 -48.42 39.20
C ARG A 220 0.21 -49.55 40.27
N LEU A 221 -0.21 -50.74 39.90
CA LEU A 221 -0.21 -51.90 40.81
C LEU A 221 1.05 -52.76 40.67
N GLY A 222 1.93 -52.40 39.69
CA GLY A 222 3.19 -53.10 39.45
C GLY A 222 3.09 -54.25 38.47
N TYR A 223 2.04 -54.34 37.64
CA TYR A 223 1.82 -55.37 36.65
C TYR A 223 2.04 -54.83 35.24
N ASP A 224 2.67 -55.64 34.38
CA ASP A 224 2.83 -55.34 32.96
C ASP A 224 1.54 -55.55 32.18
N HIS A 225 1.56 -55.29 30.86
CA HIS A 225 0.40 -55.46 29.96
C HIS A 225 -0.10 -56.92 29.86
N LEU A 226 0.69 -57.90 30.34
CA LEU A 226 0.31 -59.30 30.42
C LEU A 226 -0.27 -59.66 31.80
N GLY A 227 -0.29 -58.70 32.70
CA GLY A 227 -0.76 -58.87 34.09
C GLY A 227 0.26 -59.52 35.02
N CYS A 228 1.57 -59.44 34.69
CA CYS A 228 2.65 -60.00 35.46
C CYS A 228 3.45 -58.88 36.18
N ASP A 229 3.85 -59.15 37.42
CA ASP A 229 4.79 -58.30 38.17
C ASP A 229 6.23 -58.45 37.59
N LYS A 230 7.17 -57.65 38.14
CA LYS A 230 8.58 -57.70 37.73
C LYS A 230 9.26 -59.07 37.89
N ASP A 231 8.73 -59.91 38.78
CA ASP A 231 9.21 -61.26 39.02
C ASP A 231 8.54 -62.28 38.12
N GLY A 232 7.56 -61.87 37.29
CA GLY A 232 6.84 -62.71 36.31
C GLY A 232 5.63 -63.42 36.88
N TYR A 233 5.04 -62.96 38.01
CA TYR A 233 3.86 -63.52 38.65
C TYR A 233 2.65 -62.61 38.44
N ASN A 234 1.51 -63.23 38.16
CA ASN A 234 0.25 -62.51 38.10
C ASN A 234 -0.26 -62.15 39.50
N LYS A 235 -1.35 -61.35 39.59
CA LYS A 235 -1.92 -60.89 40.88
C LYS A 235 -2.39 -62.02 41.78
N ASP A 236 -2.62 -63.24 41.22
CA ASP A 236 -2.98 -64.44 41.98
C ASP A 236 -1.74 -65.22 42.46
N GLY A 237 -0.52 -64.72 42.13
CA GLY A 237 0.76 -65.28 42.55
C GLY A 237 1.28 -66.42 41.67
N TYR A 238 0.76 -66.62 40.45
CA TYR A 238 1.18 -67.68 39.53
C TYR A 238 2.00 -67.10 38.37
N ASN A 239 3.08 -67.82 38.04
CA ASN A 239 3.90 -67.47 36.86
C ASN A 239 3.32 -68.13 35.59
N LYS A 240 3.92 -67.83 34.42
CA LYS A 240 3.52 -68.35 33.11
C LYS A 240 3.50 -69.87 33.01
N PHE A 241 4.09 -70.63 33.95
CA PHE A 241 4.08 -72.09 34.02
C PHE A 241 3.04 -72.56 35.01
N ASN A 242 2.15 -71.73 35.52
CA ASN A 242 1.12 -72.06 36.49
C ASN A 242 1.69 -72.52 37.84
N LYS A 243 2.92 -72.07 38.19
CA LYS A 243 3.55 -72.35 39.48
C LYS A 243 3.51 -71.07 40.35
N ASN A 244 3.16 -71.23 41.60
CA ASN A 244 3.23 -70.17 42.54
C ASN A 244 4.63 -70.02 43.14
N LYS A 245 4.92 -68.82 43.73
CA LYS A 245 6.23 -68.47 44.30
C LYS A 245 6.65 -69.43 45.39
N ILE A 246 5.71 -69.89 46.21
CA ILE A 246 5.96 -70.78 47.32
C ILE A 246 6.33 -72.22 46.80
N GLU A 247 5.68 -72.65 45.73
CA GLU A 247 5.98 -73.99 45.10
C GLU A 247 7.39 -74.02 44.52
N LEU A 248 7.86 -72.97 43.90
CA LEU A 248 9.21 -72.87 43.37
C LEU A 248 10.26 -72.77 44.49
N GLU A 249 10.04 -72.03 45.54
CA GLU A 249 10.96 -71.98 46.72
C GLU A 249 11.04 -73.38 47.38
N ASN A 250 9.97 -74.14 47.43
CA ASN A 250 9.98 -75.53 47.98
C ASN A 250 10.71 -76.48 47.04
N ASP A 251 10.53 -76.35 45.71
CA ASP A 251 11.25 -77.17 44.69
C ASP A 251 12.78 -76.96 44.82
N TRP A 252 13.23 -75.72 45.07
CA TRP A 252 14.65 -75.42 45.34
C TRP A 252 15.16 -76.01 46.68
N ASN A 253 14.38 -75.94 47.69
CA ASN A 253 14.72 -76.55 49.00
C ASN A 253 14.82 -78.04 48.93
N ILE A 254 14.05 -78.72 48.13
CA ILE A 254 14.14 -80.18 47.88
C ILE A 254 15.42 -80.49 47.10
N PHE A 255 15.83 -79.66 46.17
CA PHE A 255 17.06 -79.89 45.37
C PHE A 255 18.33 -79.69 46.24
N CYS A 256 18.31 -78.79 47.19
CA CYS A 256 19.42 -78.56 48.13
C CYS A 256 19.56 -79.63 49.20
N ILE A 257 18.55 -80.42 49.49
CA ILE A 257 18.60 -81.53 50.49
C ILE A 257 19.20 -82.80 49.88
N TRP A 258 19.31 -82.98 48.54
CA TRP A 258 19.84 -84.17 47.88
C TRP A 258 21.28 -84.02 47.42
N VAL A 259 22.03 -82.98 47.79
CA VAL A 259 23.42 -82.76 47.46
C VAL A 259 24.33 -82.77 48.67
N TYR A 260 24.03 -83.56 49.71
CA TYR A 260 24.96 -83.87 50.83
C TYR A 260 25.01 -85.31 51.08
#